data_74d0d48ae1cbc83f58575bdaf49b8aa5
#
_entry.id   74d0d48ae1cbc83f58575bdaf49b8aa5
#
_cell.length_a   1.000
_cell.length_b   1.000
_cell.length_c   1.000
_cell.angle_alpha   90.00
_cell.angle_beta   90.00
_cell.angle_gamma   90.00
#
_symmetry.space_group_name_H-M   'P 1'
#
loop_
_entity.id
_entity.type
_entity.pdbx_description
1 polymer ?
#
loop_
_entity_poly.entity_id
_entity_poly.type
_entity_poly.pdbx_seq_one_letter_code
_entity_poly.pdbx_strand_id
1 'polypeptide(L)'
;FEMLKFRSMKLDAESETGPVWTQPNDDRRTPIGAFLRRTSLDELPQFWNVLRGEMSIVGPRPERPEFIARFRETLPQYMLRHKMKAGITGWAQINGWRGNTSLERRIEHDLYYIEHWSIWFDFKIMLLTAWRGFIHRHAY
;
A
#
# COMPACT_ATOMS: atom_id res chain seq x y z
N PHE A 1 -1.48 7.05 -12.96
CA PHE A 1 -1.68 5.69 -13.49
C PHE A 1 -2.83 4.99 -12.78
N GLU A 2 -3.40 4.00 -13.41
CA GLU A 2 -4.45 3.16 -12.86
C GLU A 2 -3.85 1.94 -12.16
N MET A 3 -4.04 1.84 -10.84
CA MET A 3 -3.52 0.72 -10.06
C MET A 3 -4.41 -0.51 -10.21
N LEU A 4 -3.87 -1.59 -10.74
CA LEU A 4 -4.60 -2.83 -10.98
C LEU A 4 -4.71 -3.68 -9.71
N LYS A 5 -5.92 -4.18 -9.41
CA LYS A 5 -6.19 -5.11 -8.31
C LYS A 5 -7.31 -6.09 -8.67
N PHE A 6 -7.27 -7.27 -8.08
CA PHE A 6 -8.48 -8.11 -8.09
C PHE A 6 -9.55 -7.51 -7.18
N ARG A 7 -10.79 -7.55 -7.63
CA ARG A 7 -11.92 -7.08 -6.83
C ARG A 7 -12.11 -7.97 -5.60
N SER A 8 -11.99 -7.38 -4.44
CA SER A 8 -12.16 -8.04 -3.15
C SER A 8 -13.37 -7.57 -2.35
N MET A 9 -14.06 -6.53 -2.84
CA MET A 9 -15.26 -5.97 -2.22
C MET A 9 -16.49 -6.19 -3.08
N LYS A 10 -17.66 -6.11 -2.43
CA LYS A 10 -18.97 -6.13 -3.10
C LYS A 10 -19.08 -4.97 -4.09
N LEU A 11 -19.95 -5.11 -5.08
CA LEU A 11 -20.37 -3.99 -5.92
C LEU A 11 -20.99 -2.93 -5.00
N ASP A 12 -20.78 -1.68 -5.33
CA ASP A 12 -21.32 -0.53 -4.58
C ASP A 12 -20.88 -0.43 -3.11
N ALA A 13 -19.76 -1.07 -2.73
CA ALA A 13 -19.23 -1.09 -1.37
C ALA A 13 -18.96 0.29 -0.77
N GLU A 14 -18.84 1.33 -1.59
CA GLU A 14 -18.58 2.72 -1.18
C GLU A 14 -19.75 3.68 -1.50
N SER A 15 -20.90 3.15 -1.94
CA SER A 15 -22.06 3.98 -2.31
C SER A 15 -22.63 4.82 -1.15
N GLU A 16 -22.57 4.28 0.07
CA GLU A 16 -23.09 4.95 1.26
C GLU A 16 -22.02 5.71 2.04
N THR A 17 -20.79 5.20 2.06
CA THR A 17 -19.72 5.72 2.94
C THR A 17 -18.71 6.58 2.20
N GLY A 18 -18.69 6.55 0.86
CA GLY A 18 -17.62 7.13 0.08
C GLY A 18 -16.28 6.41 0.29
N PRO A 19 -15.15 7.01 -0.12
CA PRO A 19 -13.83 6.44 0.00
C PRO A 19 -13.36 6.43 1.48
N VAL A 20 -13.37 5.24 2.09
CA VAL A 20 -12.91 5.02 3.46
C VAL A 20 -11.87 3.89 3.50
N TRP A 21 -10.98 3.95 4.47
CA TRP A 21 -10.04 2.85 4.71
C TRP A 21 -10.75 1.59 5.18
N THR A 22 -10.28 0.45 4.72
CA THR A 22 -10.78 -0.84 5.14
C THR A 22 -10.50 -1.06 6.64
N GLN A 23 -11.51 -1.53 7.36
CA GLN A 23 -11.42 -1.90 8.78
C GLN A 23 -11.20 -3.41 8.93
N PRO A 24 -10.68 -3.87 10.09
CA PRO A 24 -10.77 -5.27 10.47
C PRO A 24 -12.24 -5.72 10.44
N ASN A 25 -12.53 -6.89 9.86
CA ASN A 25 -13.90 -7.42 9.70
C ASN A 25 -14.86 -6.54 8.89
N ASP A 26 -14.35 -5.90 7.84
CA ASP A 26 -15.13 -5.06 6.94
C ASP A 26 -16.18 -5.90 6.17
N ASP A 27 -17.47 -5.67 6.45
CA ASP A 27 -18.59 -6.40 5.85
C ASP A 27 -18.77 -6.19 4.34
N ARG A 28 -18.07 -5.20 3.79
CA ARG A 28 -18.05 -4.92 2.35
C ARG A 28 -17.23 -5.94 1.57
N ARG A 29 -16.43 -6.79 2.25
CA ARG A 29 -15.62 -7.83 1.61
C ARG A 29 -16.50 -9.00 1.15
N THR A 30 -16.16 -9.56 -0.01
CA THR A 30 -16.66 -10.88 -0.38
C THR A 30 -15.87 -11.98 0.35
N PRO A 31 -16.40 -13.22 0.52
CA PRO A 31 -15.65 -14.32 1.14
C PRO A 31 -14.31 -14.59 0.42
N ILE A 32 -14.33 -14.62 -0.92
CA ILE A 32 -13.12 -14.74 -1.74
C ILE A 32 -12.22 -13.52 -1.56
N GLY A 33 -12.79 -12.33 -1.50
CA GLY A 33 -12.06 -11.08 -1.28
C GLY A 33 -11.35 -11.04 0.06
N ALA A 34 -11.95 -11.59 1.11
CA ALA A 34 -11.31 -11.73 2.41
C ALA A 34 -10.07 -12.64 2.35
N PHE A 35 -10.16 -13.76 1.62
CA PHE A 35 -9.01 -14.64 1.38
C PHE A 35 -7.91 -13.95 0.58
N LEU A 36 -8.26 -13.30 -0.54
CA LEU A 36 -7.31 -12.60 -1.41
C LEU A 36 -6.53 -11.52 -0.62
N ARG A 37 -7.23 -10.71 0.17
CA ARG A 37 -6.60 -9.67 1.01
C ARG A 37 -5.72 -10.24 2.10
N ARG A 38 -6.14 -11.30 2.76
CA ARG A 38 -5.34 -11.96 3.80
C ARG A 38 -4.03 -12.52 3.24
N THR A 39 -4.03 -12.96 2.01
CA THR A 39 -2.85 -13.50 1.31
C THR A 39 -2.13 -12.45 0.45
N SER A 40 -2.64 -11.22 0.37
CA SER A 40 -2.18 -10.15 -0.54
C SER A 40 -2.20 -10.54 -2.03
N LEU A 41 -2.93 -11.59 -2.40
CA LEU A 41 -3.08 -12.03 -3.79
C LEU A 41 -3.93 -11.05 -4.62
N ASP A 42 -4.75 -10.23 -3.97
CA ASP A 42 -5.49 -9.15 -4.64
C ASP A 42 -4.56 -8.12 -5.30
N GLU A 43 -3.33 -8.03 -4.87
CA GLU A 43 -2.33 -7.08 -5.38
C GLU A 43 -1.46 -7.65 -6.51
N LEU A 44 -1.60 -8.94 -6.88
CA LEU A 44 -0.84 -9.55 -7.97
C LEU A 44 -0.93 -8.80 -9.31
N PRO A 45 -2.09 -8.25 -9.72
CA PRO A 45 -2.17 -7.48 -10.96
C PRO A 45 -1.27 -6.24 -10.99
N GLN A 46 -0.80 -5.73 -9.84
CA GLN A 46 0.14 -4.59 -9.78
C GLN A 46 1.50 -4.92 -10.38
N PHE A 47 1.89 -6.21 -10.47
CA PHE A 47 3.09 -6.59 -11.22
C PHE A 47 3.01 -6.17 -12.69
N TRP A 48 1.83 -6.10 -13.27
CA TRP A 48 1.63 -5.55 -14.60
C TRP A 48 1.92 -4.04 -14.64
N ASN A 49 1.53 -3.29 -13.61
CA ASN A 49 1.91 -1.89 -13.49
C ASN A 49 3.44 -1.72 -13.35
N VAL A 50 4.12 -2.64 -12.67
CA VAL A 50 5.59 -2.64 -12.59
C VAL A 50 6.22 -2.88 -13.96
N LEU A 51 5.75 -3.88 -14.70
CA LEU A 51 6.24 -4.18 -16.05
C LEU A 51 6.03 -3.01 -17.02
N ARG A 52 4.94 -2.26 -16.86
CA ARG A 52 4.68 -1.02 -17.61
C ARG A 52 5.53 0.16 -17.16
N GLY A 53 6.29 0.02 -16.09
CA GLY A 53 7.09 1.11 -15.53
C GLY A 53 6.29 2.17 -14.76
N GLU A 54 5.01 1.92 -14.49
CA GLU A 54 4.13 2.81 -13.73
C GLU A 54 4.37 2.72 -12.22
N MET A 55 4.79 1.55 -11.75
CA MET A 55 5.13 1.25 -10.35
C MET A 55 6.52 0.63 -10.24
N SER A 56 7.01 0.53 -9.01
CA SER A 56 8.18 -0.25 -8.62
C SER A 56 7.77 -1.45 -7.76
N ILE A 57 8.63 -2.44 -7.62
CA ILE A 57 8.44 -3.51 -6.63
C ILE A 57 8.53 -2.91 -5.22
N VAL A 58 9.56 -2.10 -4.98
CA VAL A 58 9.80 -1.44 -3.69
C VAL A 58 9.62 0.06 -3.83
N GLY A 59 8.89 0.67 -2.90
CA GLY A 59 8.64 2.10 -2.88
C GLY A 59 7.54 2.50 -1.88
N PRO A 60 7.28 3.80 -1.75
CA PRO A 60 6.14 4.29 -0.98
C PRO A 60 4.82 3.70 -1.49
N ARG A 61 3.93 3.28 -0.57
CA ARG A 61 2.64 2.73 -0.98
C ARG A 61 1.79 3.79 -1.68
N PRO A 62 1.18 3.47 -2.85
CA PRO A 62 0.27 4.40 -3.52
C PRO A 62 -0.97 4.64 -2.66
N GLU A 63 -1.44 5.88 -2.67
CA GLU A 63 -2.67 6.31 -2.00
C GLU A 63 -3.70 6.78 -3.03
N ARG A 64 -4.96 6.75 -2.64
CA ARG A 64 -6.06 7.22 -3.47
C ARG A 64 -6.00 8.76 -3.63
N PRO A 65 -6.36 9.31 -4.80
CA PRO A 65 -6.31 10.76 -5.07
C PRO A 65 -7.04 11.59 -4.03
N GLU A 66 -8.17 11.11 -3.50
CA GLU A 66 -8.99 11.79 -2.50
C GLU A 66 -8.22 12.00 -1.19
N PHE A 67 -7.43 10.99 -0.79
CA PHE A 67 -6.58 11.10 0.40
C PHE A 67 -5.36 11.98 0.15
N ILE A 68 -4.76 11.91 -1.04
CA ILE A 68 -3.63 12.76 -1.42
C ILE A 68 -4.01 14.24 -1.31
N ALA A 69 -5.17 14.64 -1.86
CA ALA A 69 -5.64 16.00 -1.79
C ALA A 69 -5.74 16.50 -0.33
N ARG A 70 -6.34 15.69 0.54
CA ARG A 70 -6.50 16.00 1.97
C ARG A 70 -5.15 16.08 2.71
N PHE A 71 -4.25 15.13 2.48
CA PHE A 71 -2.97 15.06 3.20
C PHE A 71 -1.98 16.12 2.74
N ARG A 72 -2.04 16.52 1.48
CA ARG A 72 -1.23 17.61 0.95
C ARG A 72 -1.44 18.92 1.71
N GLU A 73 -2.66 19.20 2.14
CA GLU A 73 -3.00 20.43 2.88
C GLU A 73 -2.54 20.38 4.33
N THR A 74 -2.59 19.18 4.95
CA THR A 74 -2.32 19.01 6.39
C THR A 74 -0.86 18.70 6.71
N LEU A 75 -0.13 18.08 5.76
CA LEU A 75 1.24 17.59 5.97
C LEU A 75 2.18 18.08 4.86
N PRO A 76 2.97 19.16 5.09
CA PRO A 76 3.83 19.74 4.05
C PRO A 76 4.82 18.75 3.41
N GLN A 77 5.31 17.78 4.20
CA GLN A 77 6.27 16.77 3.74
C GLN A 77 5.62 15.61 2.96
N TYR A 78 4.30 15.52 2.97
CA TYR A 78 3.59 14.40 2.32
C TYR A 78 3.95 14.24 0.84
N MET A 79 4.08 15.34 0.11
CA MET A 79 4.37 15.31 -1.33
C MET A 79 5.79 14.82 -1.66
N LEU A 80 6.72 14.85 -0.71
CA LEU A 80 8.09 14.37 -0.95
C LEU A 80 8.15 12.88 -1.24
N ARG A 81 7.21 12.11 -0.71
CA ARG A 81 7.11 10.66 -0.99
C ARG A 81 6.83 10.34 -2.46
N HIS A 82 6.30 11.28 -3.23
CA HIS A 82 6.04 11.12 -4.65
C HIS A 82 7.27 11.37 -5.55
N LYS A 83 8.43 11.66 -4.97
CA LYS A 83 9.69 11.74 -5.72
C LYS A 83 10.17 10.38 -6.23
N MET A 84 9.66 9.30 -5.67
CA MET A 84 9.91 7.93 -6.14
C MET A 84 8.62 7.28 -6.63
N LYS A 85 8.77 6.28 -7.50
CA LYS A 85 7.63 5.47 -7.95
C LYS A 85 6.99 4.75 -6.76
N ALA A 86 5.67 4.66 -6.79
CA ALA A 86 4.92 3.87 -5.84
C ALA A 86 5.33 2.39 -5.90
N GLY A 87 5.44 1.73 -4.74
CA GLY A 87 5.85 0.35 -4.61
C GLY A 87 4.72 -0.61 -4.27
N ILE A 88 4.83 -1.87 -4.71
CA ILE A 88 3.99 -2.97 -4.22
C ILE A 88 4.27 -3.21 -2.74
N THR A 89 5.54 -3.20 -2.36
CA THR A 89 5.99 -3.23 -0.97
C THR A 89 6.86 -2.01 -0.66
N GLY A 90 7.15 -1.76 0.62
CA GLY A 90 7.97 -0.63 1.01
C GLY A 90 8.37 -0.65 2.49
N TRP A 91 9.30 0.24 2.86
CA TRP A 91 9.83 0.31 4.21
C TRP A 91 8.76 0.57 5.27
N ALA A 92 7.83 1.49 5.00
CA ALA A 92 6.69 1.74 5.88
C ALA A 92 5.82 0.48 6.06
N GLN A 93 5.51 -0.22 4.97
CA GLN A 93 4.66 -1.41 4.99
C GLN A 93 5.25 -2.54 5.84
N ILE A 94 6.53 -2.86 5.66
CA ILE A 94 7.18 -3.93 6.44
C ILE A 94 7.36 -3.56 7.91
N ASN A 95 7.28 -2.29 8.27
CA ASN A 95 7.26 -1.83 9.66
C ASN A 95 5.84 -1.66 10.23
N GLY A 96 4.81 -2.16 9.53
CA GLY A 96 3.43 -2.17 10.00
C GLY A 96 2.64 -0.90 9.73
N TRP A 97 3.24 0.10 9.10
CA TRP A 97 2.60 1.38 8.81
C TRP A 97 1.83 1.34 7.48
N ARG A 98 0.71 0.64 7.46
CA ARG A 98 -0.20 0.56 6.30
C ARG A 98 -1.67 0.61 6.74
N GLY A 99 -2.57 0.93 5.80
CA GLY A 99 -4.01 1.00 6.08
C GLY A 99 -4.36 2.10 7.09
N ASN A 100 -5.24 1.82 8.04
CA ASN A 100 -5.66 2.76 9.07
C ASN A 100 -4.64 2.85 10.22
N THR A 101 -3.46 3.38 9.94
CA THR A 101 -2.37 3.57 10.89
C THR A 101 -1.90 5.02 10.86
N SER A 102 -0.97 5.42 11.78
CA SER A 102 -0.42 6.78 11.80
C SER A 102 0.17 7.18 10.45
N LEU A 103 -0.37 8.24 9.88
CA LEU A 103 0.08 8.79 8.62
C LEU A 103 1.47 9.43 8.75
N GLU A 104 1.75 10.08 9.87
CA GLU A 104 3.04 10.70 10.17
C GLU A 104 4.15 9.65 10.18
N ARG A 105 3.94 8.54 10.89
CA ARG A 105 4.90 7.43 10.92
C ARG A 105 5.11 6.80 9.55
N ARG A 106 4.06 6.70 8.74
CA ARG A 106 4.16 6.21 7.37
C ARG A 106 5.04 7.11 6.53
N ILE A 107 4.82 8.43 6.61
CA ILE A 107 5.61 9.42 5.89
C ILE A 107 7.07 9.39 6.34
N GLU A 108 7.34 9.36 7.64
CA GLU A 108 8.70 9.24 8.18
C GLU A 108 9.45 8.04 7.57
N HIS A 109 8.80 6.87 7.51
CA HIS A 109 9.41 5.67 6.93
C HIS A 109 9.57 5.75 5.42
N ASP A 110 8.61 6.35 4.71
CA ASP A 110 8.71 6.56 3.27
C ASP A 110 9.85 7.54 2.94
N LEU A 111 9.99 8.62 3.70
CA LEU A 111 11.09 9.58 3.52
C LEU A 111 12.44 8.95 3.87
N TYR A 112 12.51 8.20 4.96
CA TYR A 112 13.72 7.45 5.31
C TYR A 112 14.16 6.53 4.17
N TYR A 113 13.22 5.80 3.56
CA TYR A 113 13.51 4.95 2.41
C TYR A 113 14.06 5.76 1.23
N ILE A 114 13.46 6.91 0.91
CA ILE A 114 13.89 7.77 -0.19
C ILE A 114 15.30 8.31 0.03
N GLU A 115 15.61 8.74 1.25
CA GLU A 115 16.91 9.31 1.63
C GLU A 115 18.04 8.27 1.65
N HIS A 116 17.71 7.01 2.00
CA HIS A 116 18.68 5.92 2.14
C HIS A 116 18.57 4.88 1.04
N TRP A 117 17.92 5.24 -0.08
CA TRP A 117 17.70 4.29 -1.16
C TRP A 117 19.01 3.68 -1.69
N SER A 118 18.99 2.37 -1.83
CA SER A 118 20.01 1.61 -2.52
C SER A 118 19.40 0.29 -3.02
N ILE A 119 20.02 -0.30 -4.02
CA ILE A 119 19.57 -1.60 -4.53
C ILE A 119 19.60 -2.68 -3.44
N TRP A 120 20.57 -2.63 -2.54
CA TRP A 120 20.65 -3.53 -1.40
C TRP A 120 19.54 -3.32 -0.37
N PHE A 121 19.10 -2.07 -0.21
CA PHE A 121 17.95 -1.77 0.64
C PHE A 121 16.66 -2.31 0.05
N ASP A 122 16.49 -2.24 -1.27
CA ASP A 122 15.37 -2.88 -1.95
C ASP A 122 15.37 -4.39 -1.77
N PHE A 123 16.50 -5.07 -1.96
CA PHE A 123 16.62 -6.51 -1.69
C PHE A 123 16.28 -6.86 -0.24
N LYS A 124 16.75 -6.07 0.72
CA LYS A 124 16.41 -6.25 2.15
C LYS A 124 14.90 -6.15 2.37
N ILE A 125 14.24 -5.14 1.79
CA ILE A 125 12.80 -4.94 1.92
C ILE A 125 12.04 -6.12 1.29
N MET A 126 12.42 -6.58 0.11
CA MET A 126 11.81 -7.74 -0.55
C MET A 126 11.93 -9.01 0.28
N LEU A 127 13.12 -9.29 0.83
CA LEU A 127 13.33 -10.45 1.71
C LEU A 127 12.47 -10.35 2.98
N LEU A 128 12.42 -9.18 3.62
CA LEU A 128 11.58 -8.97 4.79
C LEU A 128 10.09 -9.06 4.47
N THR A 129 9.67 -8.64 3.28
CA THR A 129 8.29 -8.80 2.81
C THR A 129 7.92 -10.28 2.68
N ALA A 130 8.76 -11.06 2.02
CA ALA A 130 8.55 -12.50 1.88
C ALA A 130 8.52 -13.19 3.26
N TRP A 131 9.50 -12.90 4.12
CA TRP A 131 9.58 -13.46 5.46
C TRP A 131 8.36 -13.13 6.32
N ARG A 132 7.95 -11.86 6.37
CA ARG A 132 6.80 -11.42 7.16
C ARG A 132 5.47 -11.86 6.56
N GLY A 133 5.38 -11.99 5.23
CA GLY A 133 4.21 -12.55 4.55
C GLY A 133 3.92 -13.99 4.99
N PHE A 134 4.95 -14.77 5.29
CA PHE A 134 4.80 -16.14 5.83
C PHE A 134 4.47 -16.16 7.33
N ILE A 135 4.95 -15.19 8.13
CA ILE A 135 4.84 -15.20 9.60
C ILE A 135 3.64 -14.41 10.09
N HIS A 136 3.31 -13.28 9.47
CA HIS A 136 2.22 -12.42 9.92
C HIS A 136 0.92 -12.73 9.17
N ARG A 137 0.08 -13.56 9.79
CA ARG A 137 -1.29 -13.88 9.36
C ARG A 137 -2.27 -12.69 9.43
N HIS A 138 -1.80 -11.49 9.70
CA HIS A 138 -2.61 -10.27 9.84
C HIS A 138 -2.33 -9.28 8.72
N ALA A 139 -2.58 -9.71 7.47
CA ALA A 139 -2.80 -8.76 6.37
C ALA A 139 -4.28 -8.32 6.45
N TYR A 140 -4.51 -7.07 6.74
CA TYR A 140 -5.85 -6.47 6.72
C TYR A 140 -6.31 -6.23 5.28
#